data_6cc62d34bcc748261e000fbeb26dd37c
#
_entry.id   6cc62d34bcc748261e000fbeb26dd37c
#
_cell.length_a   1.000
_cell.length_b   1.000
_cell.length_c   1.000
_cell.angle_alpha   90.00
_cell.angle_beta   90.00
_cell.angle_gamma   90.00
#
_symmetry.space_group_name_H-M   'P 1'
#
loop_
_entity.id
_entity.type
_entity.pdbx_description
1 polymer ?
#
loop_
_entity_poly.entity_id
_entity_poly.type
_entity_poly.pdbx_seq_one_letter_code
_entity_poly.pdbx_strand_id
1 'polypeptide(L)' 'NTDSVEGLNSLLHEYGNYIIGRMGLPYREKNISIVSIAIDAPQDTISALSGKIGRLDGVSVKTAYSNVISHE' A
#
# COMPACT_ATOMS: atom_id res chain seq x y z
N ASN A 1 0.42 8.73 -13.65
CA ASN A 1 0.23 7.68 -14.67
C ASN A 1 -1.06 6.91 -14.39
N THR A 2 -2.00 6.97 -15.33
CA THR A 2 -3.30 6.35 -15.18
C THR A 2 -3.21 4.82 -15.02
N ASP A 3 -2.29 4.21 -15.77
CA ASP A 3 -2.10 2.75 -15.70
C ASP A 3 -1.61 2.32 -14.32
N SER A 4 -0.76 3.13 -13.70
CA SER A 4 -0.27 2.83 -12.35
C SER A 4 -1.37 2.98 -11.31
N VAL A 5 -2.26 3.95 -11.47
CA VAL A 5 -3.40 4.11 -10.57
C VAL A 5 -4.31 2.88 -10.66
N GLU A 6 -4.60 2.43 -11.87
CA GLU A 6 -5.42 1.24 -12.07
C GLU A 6 -4.74 0.00 -11.49
N GLY A 7 -3.42 -0.13 -11.71
CA GLY A 7 -2.65 -1.23 -11.15
C GLY A 7 -2.66 -1.24 -9.64
N LEU A 8 -2.49 -0.08 -9.04
CA LEU A 8 -2.53 0.04 -7.58
C LEU A 8 -3.91 -0.36 -7.04
N ASN A 9 -4.98 0.15 -7.64
CA ASN A 9 -6.33 -0.17 -7.19
C ASN A 9 -6.64 -1.66 -7.34
N SER A 10 -6.17 -2.29 -8.40
CA SER A 10 -6.35 -3.72 -8.60
C SER A 10 -5.63 -4.53 -7.51
N LEU A 11 -4.41 -4.14 -7.18
CA LEU A 11 -3.64 -4.80 -6.11
C LEU A 11 -4.32 -4.64 -4.76
N LEU A 12 -4.79 -3.44 -4.47
CA LEU A 12 -5.46 -3.19 -3.19
C LEU A 12 -6.77 -3.96 -3.09
N HIS A 13 -7.46 -4.15 -4.21
CA HIS A 13 -8.64 -4.98 -4.24
C HIS A 13 -8.30 -6.46 -4.00
N GLU A 14 -7.25 -6.94 -4.66
CA GLU A 14 -6.78 -8.32 -4.51
C GLU A 14 -6.40 -8.64 -3.06
N TYR A 15 -5.77 -7.70 -2.37
CA TYR A 15 -5.33 -7.87 -0.99
C TYR A 15 -6.31 -7.28 0.02
N GLY A 16 -7.53 -6.99 -0.41
CA GLY A 16 -8.52 -6.29 0.41
C GLY A 16 -8.84 -6.94 1.74
N ASN A 17 -8.76 -8.29 1.79
CA ASN A 17 -9.06 -9.00 3.04
C ASN A 17 -8.05 -8.70 4.16
N TYR A 18 -6.88 -8.21 3.81
CA TYR A 18 -5.83 -7.89 4.78
C TYR A 18 -5.80 -6.41 5.13
N ILE A 19 -6.48 -5.57 4.34
CA ILE A 19 -6.37 -4.12 4.49
C ILE A 19 -7.35 -3.64 5.55
N ILE A 20 -6.84 -2.94 6.56
CA ILE A 20 -7.63 -2.35 7.63
C ILE A 20 -8.20 -1.01 7.19
N GLY A 21 -7.41 -0.24 6.46
CA GLY A 21 -7.84 1.06 5.97
C GLY A 21 -6.83 1.67 5.04
N ARG A 22 -7.25 2.71 4.33
CA ARG A 22 -6.37 3.44 3.43
C ARG A 22 -6.73 4.92 3.48
N MET A 23 -5.72 5.75 3.24
CA MET A 23 -5.90 7.19 3.19
C MET A 23 -5.06 7.76 2.06
N GLY A 24 -5.66 8.60 1.25
CA GLY A 24 -4.96 9.28 0.17
C GLY A 24 -4.79 10.75 0.49
N LEU A 25 -3.60 11.28 0.23
CA LEU A 25 -3.28 12.68 0.44
C LEU A 25 -2.65 13.23 -0.83
N PRO A 26 -3.34 14.08 -1.58
CA PRO A 26 -2.70 14.72 -2.72
C PRO A 26 -1.70 15.77 -2.23
N TYR A 27 -0.51 15.74 -2.77
CA TYR A 27 0.51 16.73 -2.46
C TYR A 27 0.75 17.56 -3.72
N ARG A 28 -0.02 18.63 -3.86
CA ARG A 28 -0.08 19.40 -5.09
C ARG A 28 1.21 20.09 -5.44
N GLU A 29 1.97 20.55 -4.43
CA GLU A 29 3.24 21.25 -4.67
C GLU A 29 4.25 20.37 -5.41
N LYS A 30 4.21 19.08 -5.19
CA LYS A 30 5.10 18.13 -5.84
C LYS A 30 4.42 17.34 -6.94
N ASN A 31 3.15 17.61 -7.19
CA ASN A 31 2.35 16.89 -8.18
C ASN A 31 2.39 15.39 -7.97
N ILE A 32 2.29 14.96 -6.72
CA ILE A 32 2.28 13.55 -6.36
C ILE A 32 1.07 13.25 -5.49
N SER A 33 0.75 11.97 -5.37
CA SER A 33 -0.26 11.49 -4.44
C SER A 33 0.41 10.57 -3.45
N ILE A 34 0.09 10.75 -2.18
CA ILE A 34 0.58 9.89 -1.12
C ILE A 34 -0.58 9.00 -0.70
N VAL A 35 -0.35 7.68 -0.70
CA VAL A 35 -1.35 6.72 -0.26
C VAL A 35 -0.77 5.96 0.92
N SER A 36 -1.48 6.00 2.03
CA SER A 36 -1.12 5.27 3.23
C SER A 36 -2.09 4.12 3.41
N ILE A 37 -1.55 2.92 3.63
CA ILE A 37 -2.37 1.71 3.74
C ILE A 37 -2.00 1.02 5.04
N ALA A 38 -3.00 0.80 5.89
CA ALA A 38 -2.84 0.01 7.09
C ALA A 38 -3.25 -1.43 6.77
N ILE A 39 -2.37 -2.36 7.04
CA ILE A 39 -2.56 -3.75 6.65
C ILE A 39 -2.19 -4.66 7.81
N ASP A 40 -3.01 -5.70 8.01
CA ASP A 40 -2.76 -6.75 8.98
C ASP A 40 -2.65 -8.06 8.23
N ALA A 41 -1.43 -8.56 8.08
CA ALA A 41 -1.15 -9.73 7.28
C ALA A 41 0.17 -10.36 7.71
N PRO A 42 0.41 -11.63 7.34
CA PRO A 42 1.75 -12.20 7.52
C PRO A 42 2.80 -11.40 6.76
N GLN A 43 4.03 -11.42 7.27
CA GLN A 43 5.10 -10.62 6.71
C GLN A 43 5.36 -10.94 5.24
N ASP A 44 5.26 -12.20 4.84
CA ASP A 44 5.48 -12.58 3.45
C ASP A 44 4.39 -12.01 2.53
N THR A 45 3.16 -11.91 3.02
CA THR A 45 2.06 -11.29 2.27
C THR A 45 2.32 -9.79 2.07
N ILE A 46 2.76 -9.11 3.14
CA ILE A 46 3.08 -7.69 3.08
C ILE A 46 4.24 -7.46 2.10
N SER A 47 5.27 -8.29 2.16
CA SER A 47 6.41 -8.18 1.26
C SER A 47 6.01 -8.41 -0.20
N ALA A 48 5.12 -9.35 -0.45
CA ALA A 48 4.65 -9.62 -1.80
C ALA A 48 3.87 -8.42 -2.35
N LEU A 49 2.97 -7.86 -1.56
CA LEU A 49 2.19 -6.70 -1.98
C LEU A 49 3.12 -5.50 -2.22
N SER A 50 4.03 -5.24 -1.29
CA SER A 50 4.98 -4.13 -1.39
C SER A 50 5.82 -4.26 -2.67
N GLY A 51 6.28 -5.47 -2.98
CA GLY A 51 7.05 -5.71 -4.20
C GLY A 51 6.24 -5.48 -5.46
N LYS A 52 4.99 -5.90 -5.47
CA LYS A 52 4.10 -5.69 -6.63
C LYS A 52 3.81 -4.21 -6.84
N ILE A 53 3.56 -3.46 -5.75
CA ILE A 53 3.32 -2.03 -5.85
C ILE A 53 4.58 -1.32 -6.35
N GLY A 54 5.74 -1.72 -5.85
CA GLY A 54 7.01 -1.10 -6.22
C GLY A 54 7.38 -1.28 -7.69
N ARG A 55 6.77 -2.25 -8.38
CA ARG A 55 6.99 -2.46 -9.81
C ARG A 55 6.13 -1.56 -10.70
N LEU A 56 5.18 -0.86 -10.14
CA LEU A 56 4.35 0.06 -10.91
C LEU A 56 5.17 1.30 -11.28
N ASP A 57 5.00 1.76 -12.50
CA ASP A 57 5.74 2.93 -13.00
C ASP A 57 5.39 4.18 -12.18
N GLY A 58 6.43 4.91 -11.79
CA GLY A 58 6.25 6.18 -11.09
C GLY A 58 5.81 6.03 -9.63
N VAL A 59 5.90 4.82 -9.08
CA VAL A 59 5.48 4.56 -7.69
C VAL A 59 6.70 4.22 -6.84
N SER A 60 6.79 4.85 -5.67
CA SER A 60 7.77 4.52 -4.64
C SER A 60 7.04 3.96 -3.44
N VAL A 61 7.61 2.94 -2.83
CA VAL A 61 7.00 2.27 -1.68
C VAL A 61 7.95 2.30 -0.49
N LYS A 62 7.41 2.63 0.66
CA LYS A 62 8.09 2.46 1.95
C LYS A 62 7.18 1.63 2.83
N THR A 63 7.74 0.64 3.48
CA THR A 63 6.98 -0.23 4.36
C THR A 63 7.51 -0.12 5.77
N ALA A 64 6.62 0.09 6.71
CA ALA A 64 6.95 0.12 8.12
C ALA A 64 6.22 -1.03 8.81
N TYR A 65 6.94 -1.78 9.58
CA TYR A 65 6.39 -2.90 10.33
C TYR A 65 6.24 -2.54 11.79
N SER A 66 5.17 -3.02 12.37
CA SER A 66 4.92 -2.84 13.79
C SER A 66 4.65 -4.20 14.42
N ASN A 67 5.34 -4.48 15.50
CA ASN A 67 5.06 -5.67 16.30
C ASN A 67 4.01 -5.31 17.34
N VAL A 68 2.79 -5.75 17.09
CA VAL A 68 1.70 -5.52 18.03
C VAL A 68 1.45 -6.83 18.76
N ILE A 69 1.60 -6.80 20.06
CA ILE A 69 1.32 -7.95 20.91
C ILE A 69 -0.03 -7.71 21.57
N SER A 70 -0.96 -8.61 21.31
CA SER A 70 -2.27 -8.52 21.93
C SER A 70 -2.26 -9.27 23.25
N HIS A 71 -2.64 -8.59 24.31
CA HIS A 71 -2.76 -9.16 25.66
C HIS A 71 -4.23 -9.26 25.99
N GLU A 72 -4.83 -10.36 25.64
CA GLU A 72 -6.24 -10.58 25.95
C GLU A 72 -6.46 -11.67 26.95
#